data_0d92c339293f2197ffb5b4b91a67e86c
#
_entry.id   0d92c339293f2197ffb5b4b91a67e86c
#
_cell.length_a   1.000
_cell.length_b   1.000
_cell.length_c   1.000
_cell.angle_alpha   90.00
_cell.angle_beta   90.00
_cell.angle_gamma   90.00
#
_symmetry.space_group_name_H-M   'P 1'
#
loop_
_entity.id
_entity.type
_entity.pdbx_description
1 polymer ?
#
loop_
_entity_poly.entity_id
_entity_poly.type
_entity_poly.pdbx_seq_one_letter_code
_entity_poly.pdbx_strand_id
1 'polypeptide(L)'
;YAGSAAVGENASTIYFNPAGMTLLQDREFSAGLSMVRPSFKFKDKGSSTGILTGKASDAGGWAALPNAYLSWALDKDLYVGVGIGAPFGLVTKYNRGWLGSAHSIEFDIKTININPSIAWRVNDTVSLGFGLNWQRMEAEYLRRAGTVNAPGMPLASTFAKLKADDDSWGWNVGALFTLTDATRLGISYRSKIKHKLDGDLTGKGPIAPFNAAISSDAKATVELPDTWIISAVHKLDSRWELLGDVSWTGWSSIDKVDIKRTSGPMAGAIAQTLDTDFR
;
A
#
# COMPACT_ATOMS: atom_id res chain seq x y z
N TYR A 1 -6.58 16.12 0.76
CA TYR A 1 -6.42 16.96 -0.43
C TYR A 1 -7.80 17.11 -1.07
N ALA A 2 -8.48 18.23 -0.78
CA ALA A 2 -9.84 18.48 -1.24
C ALA A 2 -9.87 18.78 -2.74
N GLY A 3 -10.93 18.33 -3.45
CA GLY A 3 -11.08 18.51 -4.89
C GLY A 3 -10.21 17.62 -5.76
N SER A 4 -9.61 16.58 -5.20
CA SER A 4 -8.51 15.82 -5.82
C SER A 4 -8.83 15.25 -7.22
N ALA A 5 -10.08 14.84 -7.48
CA ALA A 5 -10.48 14.31 -8.77
C ALA A 5 -11.01 15.39 -9.75
N ALA A 6 -11.14 16.67 -9.33
CA ALA A 6 -11.73 17.75 -10.16
C ALA A 6 -10.79 18.96 -10.36
N VAL A 7 -9.76 19.14 -9.54
CA VAL A 7 -8.88 20.33 -9.56
C VAL A 7 -7.96 20.34 -10.77
N GLY A 8 -7.21 19.28 -11.04
CA GLY A 8 -6.28 19.19 -12.17
C GLY A 8 -5.19 20.27 -12.13
N GLU A 9 -4.59 20.56 -10.96
CA GLU A 9 -3.59 21.62 -10.80
C GLU A 9 -2.22 21.27 -11.36
N ASN A 10 -1.89 19.97 -11.39
CA ASN A 10 -0.58 19.49 -11.82
C ASN A 10 -0.64 18.03 -12.27
N ALA A 11 0.46 17.49 -12.79
CA ALA A 11 0.52 16.16 -13.36
C ALA A 11 0.17 15.02 -12.37
N SER A 12 0.11 15.26 -11.05
CA SER A 12 -0.35 14.26 -10.08
C SER A 12 -1.82 13.88 -10.23
N THR A 13 -2.59 14.64 -11.01
CA THR A 13 -3.97 14.29 -11.41
C THR A 13 -4.04 12.91 -12.07
N ILE A 14 -2.97 12.43 -12.73
CA ILE A 14 -2.86 11.07 -13.27
C ILE A 14 -3.23 10.01 -12.22
N TYR A 15 -2.82 10.20 -10.97
CA TYR A 15 -3.15 9.30 -9.88
C TYR A 15 -4.60 9.43 -9.42
N PHE A 16 -5.10 10.66 -9.24
CA PHE A 16 -6.42 10.91 -8.67
C PHE A 16 -7.55 10.77 -9.69
N ASN A 17 -7.39 11.37 -10.86
CA ASN A 17 -8.32 11.32 -11.97
C ASN A 17 -7.57 11.58 -13.29
N PRO A 18 -7.29 10.55 -14.10
CA PRO A 18 -6.52 10.75 -15.33
C PRO A 18 -7.20 11.72 -16.33
N ALA A 19 -8.53 11.88 -16.28
CA ALA A 19 -9.23 12.88 -17.10
C ALA A 19 -8.77 14.32 -16.82
N GLY A 20 -8.26 14.59 -15.63
CA GLY A 20 -7.74 15.90 -15.26
C GLY A 20 -6.52 16.36 -16.05
N MET A 21 -5.82 15.45 -16.75
CA MET A 21 -4.71 15.83 -17.65
C MET A 21 -5.15 16.81 -18.73
N THR A 22 -6.42 16.78 -19.14
CA THR A 22 -6.97 17.72 -20.13
C THR A 22 -7.03 19.18 -19.65
N LEU A 23 -6.82 19.43 -18.36
CA LEU A 23 -6.73 20.77 -17.78
C LEU A 23 -5.29 21.31 -17.75
N LEU A 24 -4.31 20.47 -17.99
CA LEU A 24 -2.89 20.80 -17.89
C LEU A 24 -2.38 21.48 -19.17
N GLN A 25 -1.21 22.06 -19.06
CA GLN A 25 -0.46 22.61 -20.18
C GLN A 25 0.09 21.50 -21.10
N ASP A 26 0.69 21.89 -22.23
CA ASP A 26 1.22 20.96 -23.24
C ASP A 26 2.16 19.89 -22.67
N ARG A 27 3.00 20.27 -21.73
CA ARG A 27 3.92 19.36 -21.02
C ARG A 27 4.03 19.78 -19.57
N GLU A 28 3.84 18.83 -18.68
CA GLU A 28 3.96 19.12 -17.27
C GLU A 28 4.64 17.97 -16.53
N PHE A 29 5.61 18.30 -15.70
CA PHE A 29 6.28 17.40 -14.80
C PHE A 29 6.02 17.84 -13.36
N SER A 30 5.61 16.91 -12.52
CA SER A 30 5.42 17.12 -11.09
C SER A 30 6.16 16.04 -10.31
N ALA A 31 6.84 16.42 -9.24
CA ALA A 31 7.47 15.48 -8.32
C ALA A 31 7.21 15.90 -6.87
N GLY A 32 7.07 14.92 -6.00
CA GLY A 32 6.81 15.14 -4.59
C GLY A 32 7.52 14.12 -3.71
N LEU A 33 7.78 14.51 -2.47
CA LEU A 33 8.30 13.66 -1.42
C LEU A 33 7.49 13.88 -0.15
N SER A 34 6.76 12.85 0.28
CA SER A 34 6.05 12.86 1.55
C SER A 34 6.85 12.09 2.61
N MET A 35 7.08 12.72 3.75
CA MET A 35 7.71 12.08 4.91
C MET A 35 6.63 11.73 5.93
N VAL A 36 6.48 10.45 6.23
CA VAL A 36 5.45 9.94 7.16
C VAL A 36 6.13 9.30 8.35
N ARG A 37 5.62 9.57 9.56
CA ARG A 37 6.07 8.92 10.80
C ARG A 37 4.88 8.36 11.56
N PRO A 38 4.46 7.12 11.29
CA PRO A 38 3.48 6.44 12.13
C PRO A 38 4.05 6.15 13.53
N SER A 39 3.17 5.99 14.51
CA SER A 39 3.51 5.59 15.88
C SER A 39 2.61 4.44 16.31
N PHE A 40 3.20 3.29 16.64
CA PHE A 40 2.50 2.08 17.09
C PHE A 40 3.02 1.69 18.47
N LYS A 41 2.30 2.08 19.51
CA LYS A 41 2.68 1.81 20.91
C LYS A 41 1.82 0.69 21.48
N PHE A 42 2.48 -0.38 21.91
CA PHE A 42 1.80 -1.47 22.61
C PHE A 42 1.76 -1.18 24.12
N LYS A 43 0.60 -1.38 24.74
CA LYS A 43 0.41 -1.32 26.19
C LYS A 43 -0.03 -2.70 26.69
N ASP A 44 0.81 -3.34 27.48
CA ASP A 44 0.44 -4.60 28.13
C ASP A 44 -0.66 -4.39 29.19
N LYS A 45 -1.68 -5.23 29.16
CA LYS A 45 -2.78 -5.24 30.12
C LYS A 45 -2.87 -6.56 30.90
N GLY A 46 -1.76 -7.25 31.06
CA GLY A 46 -1.67 -8.51 31.80
C GLY A 46 -1.50 -9.73 30.92
N SER A 47 -0.64 -9.64 29.90
CA SER A 47 -0.31 -10.79 29.03
C SER A 47 0.47 -11.86 29.80
N SER A 48 0.09 -13.13 29.59
CA SER A 48 0.83 -14.30 30.09
C SER A 48 1.69 -14.87 28.96
N THR A 49 2.93 -14.40 28.87
CA THR A 49 3.87 -14.79 27.79
C THR A 49 4.99 -15.73 28.27
N GLY A 50 4.86 -16.29 29.48
CA GLY A 50 5.85 -17.17 30.07
C GLY A 50 7.19 -16.45 30.30
N ILE A 51 8.18 -16.84 29.50
CA ILE A 51 9.58 -16.34 29.63
C ILE A 51 9.82 -15.02 28.87
N LEU A 52 8.84 -14.51 28.11
CA LEU A 52 8.97 -13.27 27.36
C LEU A 52 8.46 -12.09 28.20
N THR A 53 9.37 -11.26 28.66
CA THR A 53 9.08 -10.15 29.59
C THR A 53 9.47 -8.77 29.05
N GLY A 54 10.00 -8.71 27.83
CA GLY A 54 10.48 -7.47 27.23
C GLY A 54 9.37 -6.48 26.90
N LYS A 55 9.57 -5.22 27.26
CA LYS A 55 8.67 -4.14 26.88
C LYS A 55 8.74 -3.87 25.38
N ALA A 56 7.59 -3.53 24.77
CA ALA A 56 7.57 -3.04 23.40
C ALA A 56 8.14 -1.62 23.31
N SER A 57 8.90 -1.36 22.26
CA SER A 57 9.20 -0.02 21.78
C SER A 57 8.04 0.54 20.95
N ASP A 58 8.13 1.80 20.56
CA ASP A 58 7.30 2.31 19.47
C ASP A 58 7.76 1.64 18.15
N ALA A 59 6.85 0.94 17.48
CA ALA A 59 7.16 0.21 16.26
C ALA A 59 7.11 1.09 15.00
N GLY A 60 6.71 2.35 15.13
CA GLY A 60 6.71 3.31 14.04
C GLY A 60 8.11 3.83 13.71
N GLY A 61 8.29 4.26 12.47
CA GLY A 61 9.53 4.84 11.97
C GLY A 61 9.26 5.90 10.92
N TRP A 62 10.30 6.58 10.46
CA TRP A 62 10.20 7.48 9.32
C TRP A 62 10.14 6.68 8.02
N ALA A 63 9.20 7.03 7.15
CA ALA A 63 9.09 6.53 5.79
C ALA A 63 9.06 7.69 4.81
N ALA A 64 9.82 7.58 3.73
CA ALA A 64 9.84 8.52 2.62
C ALA A 64 9.03 7.93 1.47
N LEU A 65 8.04 8.67 0.96
CA LEU A 65 7.15 8.28 -0.11
C LEU A 65 7.35 9.22 -1.30
N PRO A 66 8.29 8.91 -2.20
CA PRO A 66 8.50 9.69 -3.42
C PRO A 66 7.40 9.42 -4.42
N ASN A 67 7.08 10.43 -5.22
CA ASN A 67 6.24 10.30 -6.40
C ASN A 67 6.71 11.26 -7.50
N ALA A 68 6.41 10.89 -8.74
CA ALA A 68 6.68 11.72 -9.90
C ALA A 68 5.66 11.44 -11.01
N TYR A 69 5.32 12.47 -11.77
CA TYR A 69 4.31 12.41 -12.81
C TYR A 69 4.76 13.25 -14.01
N LEU A 70 4.46 12.76 -15.19
CA LEU A 70 4.67 13.46 -16.45
C LEU A 70 3.38 13.40 -17.27
N SER A 71 2.89 14.55 -17.72
CA SER A 71 1.78 14.69 -18.66
C SER A 71 2.26 15.37 -19.92
N TRP A 72 1.73 14.94 -21.08
CA TRP A 72 2.04 15.48 -22.38
C TRP A 72 0.79 15.53 -23.26
N ALA A 73 0.45 16.71 -23.76
CA ALA A 73 -0.57 16.90 -24.79
C ALA A 73 -0.02 16.42 -26.14
N LEU A 74 -0.69 15.45 -26.77
CA LEU A 74 -0.39 15.02 -28.14
C LEU A 74 -1.06 15.96 -29.16
N ASP A 75 -2.24 16.44 -28.80
CA ASP A 75 -2.96 17.53 -29.46
C ASP A 75 -3.81 18.30 -28.43
N LYS A 76 -4.68 19.21 -28.90
CA LYS A 76 -5.55 20.03 -28.02
C LYS A 76 -6.52 19.23 -27.16
N ASP A 77 -6.85 18.00 -27.55
CA ASP A 77 -7.89 17.17 -26.93
C ASP A 77 -7.35 15.84 -26.37
N LEU A 78 -6.15 15.42 -26.77
CA LEU A 78 -5.58 14.12 -26.41
C LEU A 78 -4.29 14.28 -25.61
N TYR A 79 -4.26 13.66 -24.43
CA TYR A 79 -3.15 13.69 -23.50
C TYR A 79 -2.69 12.28 -23.14
N VAL A 80 -1.40 12.11 -22.96
CA VAL A 80 -0.79 10.91 -22.39
C VAL A 80 0.02 11.28 -21.17
N GLY A 81 0.19 10.35 -20.27
CA GLY A 81 0.99 10.60 -19.09
C GLY A 81 1.47 9.33 -18.44
N VAL A 82 2.37 9.47 -17.48
CA VAL A 82 2.85 8.40 -16.63
C VAL A 82 3.06 8.92 -15.23
N GLY A 83 2.59 8.15 -14.26
CA GLY A 83 2.84 8.36 -12.84
C GLY A 83 3.68 7.23 -12.27
N ILE A 84 4.57 7.56 -11.32
CA ILE A 84 5.28 6.61 -10.48
C ILE A 84 5.13 7.01 -9.01
N GLY A 85 4.85 6.05 -8.12
CA GLY A 85 4.70 6.33 -6.69
C GLY A 85 4.53 5.06 -5.87
N ALA A 86 4.38 5.25 -4.55
CA ALA A 86 4.22 4.20 -3.56
C ALA A 86 2.83 4.33 -2.87
N PRO A 87 1.74 3.85 -3.50
CA PRO A 87 0.39 4.09 -2.99
C PRO A 87 0.05 3.33 -1.72
N PHE A 88 0.71 2.20 -1.46
CA PHE A 88 0.51 1.39 -0.27
C PHE A 88 1.85 1.07 0.39
N GLY A 89 1.87 1.07 1.71
CA GLY A 89 3.02 0.68 2.51
C GLY A 89 2.69 0.71 3.99
N LEU A 90 3.29 -0.21 4.74
CA LEU A 90 3.21 -0.24 6.19
C LEU A 90 4.49 -0.87 6.72
N VAL A 91 5.16 -0.16 7.62
CA VAL A 91 6.33 -0.69 8.32
C VAL A 91 6.10 -0.61 9.81
N THR A 92 6.14 -1.75 10.48
CA THR A 92 6.18 -1.85 11.94
C THR A 92 7.39 -2.65 12.37
N LYS A 93 8.18 -2.14 13.33
CA LYS A 93 9.38 -2.80 13.80
C LYS A 93 9.55 -2.67 15.30
N TYR A 94 9.24 -3.75 16.00
CA TYR A 94 9.47 -3.89 17.44
C TYR A 94 10.88 -4.43 17.74
N ASN A 95 11.33 -4.25 18.98
CA ASN A 95 12.54 -4.92 19.43
C ASN A 95 12.35 -6.45 19.51
N ARG A 96 13.43 -7.22 19.30
CA ARG A 96 13.35 -8.70 19.26
C ARG A 96 12.95 -9.34 20.59
N GLY A 97 13.14 -8.64 21.70
CA GLY A 97 12.89 -9.15 23.05
C GLY A 97 11.49 -8.86 23.59
N TRP A 98 10.65 -8.14 22.86
CA TRP A 98 9.35 -7.75 23.37
C TRP A 98 8.38 -8.94 23.52
N LEU A 99 7.45 -8.81 24.45
CA LEU A 99 6.56 -9.92 24.85
C LEU A 99 5.67 -10.44 23.71
N GLY A 100 5.30 -9.60 22.74
CA GLY A 100 4.51 -9.99 21.55
C GLY A 100 5.35 -10.51 20.37
N SER A 101 6.65 -10.78 20.55
CA SER A 101 7.57 -11.20 19.47
C SER A 101 7.19 -12.53 18.80
N ALA A 102 6.34 -13.34 19.42
CA ALA A 102 5.79 -14.55 18.82
C ALA A 102 4.72 -14.22 17.75
N HIS A 103 4.05 -13.07 17.87
CA HIS A 103 3.10 -12.59 16.85
C HIS A 103 3.83 -11.85 15.75
N SER A 104 4.56 -10.77 16.07
CA SER A 104 5.30 -9.99 15.10
C SER A 104 6.48 -9.28 15.74
N ILE A 105 7.59 -9.21 15.03
CA ILE A 105 8.73 -8.35 15.33
C ILE A 105 8.85 -7.28 14.27
N GLU A 106 8.73 -7.66 13.00
CA GLU A 106 8.83 -6.78 11.87
C GLU A 106 7.77 -7.17 10.85
N PHE A 107 7.04 -6.18 10.37
CA PHE A 107 6.13 -6.30 9.26
C PHE A 107 6.40 -5.11 8.34
N ASP A 108 6.85 -5.40 7.14
CA ASP A 108 7.24 -4.39 6.16
C ASP A 108 6.59 -4.73 4.83
N ILE A 109 5.65 -3.91 4.40
CA ILE A 109 5.04 -3.96 3.06
C ILE A 109 5.40 -2.68 2.33
N LYS A 110 5.89 -2.84 1.12
CA LYS A 110 6.20 -1.75 0.20
C LYS A 110 5.59 -2.02 -1.16
N THR A 111 5.07 -0.97 -1.79
CA THR A 111 4.62 -1.05 -3.18
C THR A 111 5.29 0.02 -4.02
N ILE A 112 5.52 -0.31 -5.28
CA ILE A 112 5.87 0.65 -6.33
C ILE A 112 4.83 0.48 -7.42
N ASN A 113 4.21 1.59 -7.83
CA ASN A 113 3.20 1.61 -8.88
C ASN A 113 3.67 2.48 -10.04
N ILE A 114 3.54 1.97 -11.27
CA ILE A 114 3.74 2.72 -12.51
C ILE A 114 2.40 2.77 -13.22
N ASN A 115 1.94 4.00 -13.54
CA ASN A 115 0.61 4.25 -14.06
C ASN A 115 0.65 5.03 -15.37
N PRO A 116 0.91 4.38 -16.54
CA PRO A 116 0.66 4.99 -17.83
C PRO A 116 -0.83 5.28 -18.00
N SER A 117 -1.14 6.45 -18.52
CA SER A 117 -2.52 6.96 -18.63
C SER A 117 -2.73 7.74 -19.93
N ILE A 118 -3.96 7.75 -20.36
CA ILE A 118 -4.46 8.55 -21.49
C ILE A 118 -5.69 9.35 -21.05
N ALA A 119 -5.82 10.57 -21.55
CA ALA A 119 -7.02 11.38 -21.36
C ALA A 119 -7.46 12.00 -22.66
N TRP A 120 -8.75 12.08 -22.83
CA TRP A 120 -9.39 12.65 -24.00
C TRP A 120 -10.45 13.65 -23.61
N ARG A 121 -10.33 14.88 -24.14
CA ARG A 121 -11.36 15.90 -24.07
C ARG A 121 -12.40 15.62 -25.16
N VAL A 122 -13.52 15.04 -24.76
CA VAL A 122 -14.61 14.67 -25.69
C VAL A 122 -15.27 15.92 -26.29
N ASN A 123 -15.45 16.94 -25.45
CA ASN A 123 -15.94 18.27 -25.77
C ASN A 123 -15.60 19.27 -24.65
N ASP A 124 -16.07 20.50 -24.74
CA ASP A 124 -15.76 21.55 -23.74
C ASP A 124 -16.29 21.26 -22.35
N THR A 125 -17.26 20.33 -22.21
CA THR A 125 -17.88 19.97 -20.92
C THR A 125 -17.31 18.66 -20.36
N VAL A 126 -16.93 17.70 -21.21
CA VAL A 126 -16.62 16.32 -20.78
C VAL A 126 -15.23 15.92 -21.19
N SER A 127 -14.44 15.48 -20.22
CA SER A 127 -13.18 14.78 -20.42
C SER A 127 -13.22 13.39 -19.80
N LEU A 128 -12.62 12.41 -20.45
CA LEU A 128 -12.48 11.04 -19.98
C LEU A 128 -11.02 10.67 -19.84
N GLY A 129 -10.72 9.78 -18.91
CA GLY A 129 -9.35 9.29 -18.71
C GLY A 129 -9.33 7.82 -18.34
N PHE A 130 -8.26 7.14 -18.75
CA PHE A 130 -7.99 5.75 -18.44
C PHE A 130 -6.50 5.57 -18.13
N GLY A 131 -6.19 4.72 -17.15
CA GLY A 131 -4.83 4.35 -16.80
C GLY A 131 -4.71 2.87 -16.50
N LEU A 132 -3.56 2.29 -16.84
CA LEU A 132 -3.13 0.99 -16.38
C LEU A 132 -2.22 1.17 -15.17
N ASN A 133 -2.23 0.20 -14.27
CA ASN A 133 -1.39 0.20 -13.08
C ASN A 133 -0.60 -1.10 -13.05
N TRP A 134 0.70 -1.03 -13.34
CA TRP A 134 1.61 -2.09 -12.94
C TRP A 134 2.08 -1.82 -11.53
N GLN A 135 1.96 -2.80 -10.65
CA GLN A 135 2.36 -2.63 -9.26
C GLN A 135 3.19 -3.83 -8.80
N ARG A 136 4.37 -3.54 -8.27
CA ARG A 136 5.20 -4.48 -7.53
C ARG A 136 4.92 -4.31 -6.04
N MET A 137 4.72 -5.43 -5.35
CA MET A 137 4.61 -5.52 -3.90
C MET A 137 5.74 -6.37 -3.35
N GLU A 138 6.41 -5.87 -2.31
CA GLU A 138 7.37 -6.61 -1.51
C GLU A 138 6.86 -6.69 -0.07
N ALA A 139 6.92 -7.86 0.53
CA ALA A 139 6.50 -8.13 1.90
C ALA A 139 7.59 -8.85 2.69
N GLU A 140 7.98 -8.27 3.82
CA GLU A 140 8.84 -8.93 4.80
C GLU A 140 8.07 -9.09 6.12
N TYR A 141 8.15 -10.28 6.72
CA TYR A 141 7.54 -10.56 8.01
C TYR A 141 8.50 -11.36 8.87
N LEU A 142 8.75 -10.87 10.09
CA LEU A 142 9.64 -11.51 11.06
C LEU A 142 8.90 -11.75 12.38
N ARG A 143 8.97 -12.96 12.90
CA ARG A 143 8.46 -13.31 14.22
C ARG A 143 9.40 -14.29 14.95
N ARG A 144 9.20 -14.44 16.25
CA ARG A 144 9.79 -15.52 17.02
C ARG A 144 8.98 -16.79 16.81
N ALA A 145 9.63 -17.84 16.32
CA ALA A 145 9.00 -19.13 16.07
C ALA A 145 9.13 -20.11 17.26
N GLY A 146 10.16 -19.93 18.09
CA GLY A 146 10.39 -20.77 19.27
C GLY A 146 11.46 -20.20 20.18
N THR A 147 11.51 -20.73 21.40
CA THR A 147 12.50 -20.35 22.40
C THR A 147 12.94 -21.60 23.15
N VAL A 148 14.25 -21.79 23.31
CA VAL A 148 14.84 -22.84 24.13
C VAL A 148 15.26 -22.20 25.45
N ASN A 149 14.74 -22.75 26.56
CA ASN A 149 15.11 -22.40 27.88
C ASN A 149 15.56 -23.68 28.60
N ALA A 150 16.87 -23.92 28.68
CA ALA A 150 17.44 -25.07 29.34
C ALA A 150 18.28 -24.63 30.54
N PRO A 151 18.28 -25.39 31.65
CA PRO A 151 19.10 -25.08 32.82
C PRO A 151 20.59 -24.93 32.46
N GLY A 152 21.18 -23.80 32.87
CA GLY A 152 22.58 -23.49 32.59
C GLY A 152 22.89 -22.98 31.18
N MET A 153 21.90 -22.79 30.33
CA MET A 153 22.07 -22.21 29.01
C MET A 153 21.38 -20.83 28.91
N PRO A 154 21.99 -19.88 28.16
CA PRO A 154 21.30 -18.62 27.86
C PRO A 154 20.00 -18.87 27.06
N LEU A 155 18.99 -18.04 27.31
CA LEU A 155 17.75 -18.07 26.56
C LEU A 155 18.04 -17.91 25.07
N ALA A 156 17.78 -18.94 24.28
CA ALA A 156 18.01 -18.93 22.85
C ALA A 156 16.71 -18.98 22.05
N SER A 157 16.58 -18.14 21.02
CA SER A 157 15.36 -17.99 20.23
C SER A 157 15.58 -18.33 18.78
N THR A 158 14.60 -18.99 18.19
CA THR A 158 14.49 -19.19 16.75
C THR A 158 13.51 -18.19 16.16
N PHE A 159 13.88 -17.59 15.08
CA PHE A 159 13.08 -16.61 14.35
C PHE A 159 12.67 -17.21 13.00
N ALA A 160 11.46 -16.90 12.56
CA ALA A 160 10.96 -17.19 11.23
C ALA A 160 10.85 -15.87 10.47
N LYS A 161 11.51 -15.79 9.32
CA LYS A 161 11.48 -14.64 8.42
C LYS A 161 10.89 -15.05 7.09
N LEU A 162 9.78 -14.39 6.69
CA LEU A 162 9.22 -14.45 5.35
C LEU A 162 9.77 -13.29 4.54
N LYS A 163 10.10 -13.57 3.28
CA LYS A 163 10.31 -12.58 2.23
C LYS A 163 9.56 -13.05 1.01
N ALA A 164 8.67 -12.23 0.49
CA ALA A 164 7.87 -12.55 -0.68
C ALA A 164 7.59 -11.31 -1.50
N ASP A 165 7.43 -11.49 -2.80
CA ASP A 165 7.09 -10.41 -3.72
C ASP A 165 6.13 -10.87 -4.81
N ASP A 166 5.54 -9.91 -5.52
CA ASP A 166 4.64 -10.14 -6.65
C ASP A 166 4.53 -8.89 -7.52
N ASP A 167 4.33 -9.13 -8.80
CA ASP A 167 4.01 -8.11 -9.80
C ASP A 167 2.58 -8.31 -10.28
N SER A 168 1.73 -7.30 -10.12
CA SER A 168 0.31 -7.39 -10.48
C SER A 168 -0.18 -6.15 -11.23
N TRP A 169 -1.37 -6.29 -11.83
CA TRP A 169 -1.97 -5.26 -12.66
C TRP A 169 -3.31 -4.81 -12.12
N GLY A 170 -3.58 -3.54 -12.30
CA GLY A 170 -4.87 -2.90 -12.08
C GLY A 170 -5.12 -1.85 -13.15
N TRP A 171 -6.21 -1.11 -12.99
CA TRP A 171 -6.60 -0.04 -13.90
C TRP A 171 -7.31 1.07 -13.13
N ASN A 172 -7.39 2.23 -13.73
CA ASN A 172 -8.20 3.33 -13.21
C ASN A 172 -8.87 4.07 -14.35
N VAL A 173 -10.04 4.60 -14.07
CA VAL A 173 -10.81 5.43 -14.99
C VAL A 173 -11.23 6.71 -14.30
N GLY A 174 -11.45 7.72 -15.09
CA GLY A 174 -11.97 8.97 -14.58
C GLY A 174 -12.76 9.75 -15.61
N ALA A 175 -13.65 10.57 -15.10
CA ALA A 175 -14.40 11.56 -15.88
C ALA A 175 -14.30 12.91 -15.18
N LEU A 176 -14.25 13.96 -15.98
CA LEU A 176 -14.27 15.34 -15.53
C LEU A 176 -15.36 16.07 -16.30
N PHE A 177 -16.20 16.79 -15.57
CA PHE A 177 -17.31 17.57 -16.10
C PHE A 177 -17.11 19.05 -15.77
N THR A 178 -16.82 19.86 -16.78
CA THR A 178 -16.76 21.33 -16.68
C THR A 178 -18.16 21.87 -16.95
N LEU A 179 -18.96 22.02 -15.88
CA LEU A 179 -20.36 22.42 -15.97
C LEU A 179 -20.49 23.91 -16.33
N THR A 180 -19.61 24.73 -15.79
CA THR A 180 -19.44 26.15 -16.07
C THR A 180 -17.98 26.52 -15.89
N ASP A 181 -17.56 27.74 -16.25
CA ASP A 181 -16.22 28.26 -16.00
C ASP A 181 -15.85 28.28 -14.50
N ALA A 182 -16.88 28.30 -13.64
CA ALA A 182 -16.72 28.31 -12.18
C ALA A 182 -16.87 26.94 -11.54
N THR A 183 -17.49 25.93 -12.21
CA THR A 183 -17.87 24.67 -11.55
C THR A 183 -17.39 23.46 -12.31
N ARG A 184 -16.63 22.60 -11.64
CA ARG A 184 -16.21 21.31 -12.16
C ARG A 184 -16.58 20.20 -11.19
N LEU A 185 -16.93 19.04 -11.76
CA LEU A 185 -17.14 17.78 -11.03
C LEU A 185 -16.19 16.73 -11.58
N GLY A 186 -15.56 15.98 -10.71
CA GLY A 186 -14.69 14.86 -11.05
C GLY A 186 -15.20 13.57 -10.42
N ILE A 187 -15.17 12.49 -11.19
CA ILE A 187 -15.46 11.14 -10.70
C ILE A 187 -14.30 10.25 -11.13
N SER A 188 -13.76 9.48 -10.22
CA SER A 188 -12.73 8.51 -10.54
C SER A 188 -12.94 7.19 -9.80
N TYR A 189 -12.47 6.13 -10.43
CA TYR A 189 -12.42 4.78 -9.86
C TYR A 189 -11.05 4.17 -10.12
N ARG A 190 -10.48 3.57 -9.09
CA ARG A 190 -9.27 2.74 -9.16
C ARG A 190 -9.63 1.32 -8.75
N SER A 191 -9.26 0.35 -9.58
CA SER A 191 -9.56 -1.06 -9.35
C SER A 191 -8.77 -1.64 -8.20
N LYS A 192 -9.27 -2.72 -7.65
CA LYS A 192 -8.50 -3.64 -6.81
C LYS A 192 -7.27 -4.15 -7.55
N ILE A 193 -6.21 -4.44 -6.78
CA ILE A 193 -5.02 -5.13 -7.29
C ILE A 193 -4.77 -6.34 -6.40
N LYS A 194 -4.83 -7.53 -7.00
CA LYS A 194 -4.65 -8.80 -6.29
C LYS A 194 -3.23 -9.30 -6.47
N HIS A 195 -2.45 -9.24 -5.40
CA HIS A 195 -1.11 -9.78 -5.33
C HIS A 195 -1.12 -11.23 -4.87
N LYS A 196 -0.39 -12.08 -5.59
CA LYS A 196 -0.14 -13.48 -5.25
C LYS A 196 1.32 -13.65 -4.88
N LEU A 197 1.68 -13.14 -3.71
CA LEU A 197 3.03 -13.15 -3.20
C LEU A 197 3.61 -14.57 -3.17
N ASP A 198 4.81 -14.74 -3.73
CA ASP A 198 5.61 -15.96 -3.73
C ASP A 198 6.96 -15.67 -3.10
N GLY A 199 7.47 -16.55 -2.26
CA GLY A 199 8.72 -16.31 -1.57
C GLY A 199 9.11 -17.37 -0.56
N ASP A 200 10.04 -17.01 0.32
CA ASP A 200 10.72 -17.93 1.21
C ASP A 200 10.43 -17.63 2.68
N LEU A 201 10.09 -18.66 3.42
CA LEU A 201 10.07 -18.67 4.87
C LEU A 201 11.34 -19.32 5.41
N THR A 202 12.18 -18.57 6.08
CA THR A 202 13.49 -19.02 6.59
C THR A 202 13.50 -19.05 8.12
N GLY A 203 13.84 -20.21 8.69
CA GLY A 203 14.09 -20.40 10.12
C GLY A 203 15.54 -20.13 10.48
N LYS A 204 15.80 -19.31 11.51
CA LYS A 204 17.14 -19.05 12.04
C LYS A 204 17.15 -19.09 13.56
N GLY A 205 17.93 -20.01 14.12
CA GLY A 205 18.08 -20.20 15.56
C GLY A 205 19.17 -21.24 15.92
N PRO A 206 19.32 -21.60 17.20
CA PRO A 206 20.39 -22.48 17.68
C PRO A 206 20.23 -23.94 17.30
N ILE A 207 18.99 -24.37 16.90
CA ILE A 207 18.67 -25.78 16.62
C ILE A 207 18.48 -25.97 15.12
N ALA A 208 19.50 -26.49 14.44
CA ALA A 208 19.51 -26.66 13.00
C ALA A 208 18.36 -27.53 12.46
N PRO A 209 17.97 -28.69 13.05
CA PRO A 209 16.80 -29.45 12.60
C PRO A 209 15.49 -28.68 12.71
N PHE A 210 15.30 -27.85 13.74
CA PHE A 210 14.12 -27.02 13.89
C PHE A 210 14.10 -25.89 12.86
N ASN A 211 15.26 -25.27 12.59
CA ASN A 211 15.36 -24.26 11.52
C ASN A 211 14.94 -24.85 10.17
N ALA A 212 15.43 -26.03 9.82
CA ALA A 212 15.06 -26.73 8.58
C ALA A 212 13.57 -27.08 8.55
N ALA A 213 13.00 -27.54 9.66
CA ALA A 213 11.57 -27.90 9.74
C ALA A 213 10.63 -26.71 9.55
N ILE A 214 11.02 -25.49 9.99
CA ILE A 214 10.22 -24.30 9.83
C ILE A 214 10.52 -23.51 8.54
N SER A 215 11.57 -23.86 7.81
CA SER A 215 11.90 -23.27 6.51
C SER A 215 11.10 -23.92 5.39
N SER A 216 10.62 -23.15 4.44
CA SER A 216 9.86 -23.63 3.28
C SER A 216 9.68 -22.49 2.28
N ASP A 217 9.33 -22.83 1.03
CA ASP A 217 8.68 -21.86 0.17
C ASP A 217 7.32 -21.50 0.76
N ALA A 218 6.85 -20.29 0.50
CA ALA A 218 5.57 -19.81 1.04
C ALA A 218 4.84 -18.91 0.04
N LYS A 219 3.51 -18.96 0.10
CA LYS A 219 2.63 -18.11 -0.71
C LYS A 219 1.62 -17.41 0.18
N ALA A 220 1.29 -16.17 -0.20
CA ALA A 220 0.22 -15.41 0.41
C ALA A 220 -0.55 -14.64 -0.66
N THR A 221 -1.82 -14.35 -0.41
CA THR A 221 -2.62 -13.51 -1.31
C THR A 221 -3.07 -12.29 -0.56
N VAL A 222 -2.83 -11.11 -1.16
CA VAL A 222 -3.26 -9.82 -0.63
C VAL A 222 -4.04 -9.11 -1.73
N GLU A 223 -5.27 -8.69 -1.44
CA GLU A 223 -6.08 -7.93 -2.38
C GLU A 223 -6.18 -6.48 -1.91
N LEU A 224 -5.43 -5.59 -2.56
CA LEU A 224 -5.48 -4.16 -2.27
C LEU A 224 -6.83 -3.58 -2.70
N PRO A 225 -7.39 -2.66 -1.91
CA PRO A 225 -8.74 -2.17 -2.10
C PRO A 225 -8.90 -1.32 -3.36
N ASP A 226 -10.11 -1.34 -3.90
CA ASP A 226 -10.58 -0.35 -4.86
C ASP A 226 -10.94 0.96 -4.15
N THR A 227 -10.95 2.03 -4.95
CA THR A 227 -11.28 3.36 -4.43
C THR A 227 -12.16 4.11 -5.43
N TRP A 228 -13.23 4.72 -4.93
CA TRP A 228 -14.06 5.70 -5.62
C TRP A 228 -13.81 7.08 -5.04
N ILE A 229 -13.74 8.08 -5.91
CA ILE A 229 -13.63 9.49 -5.52
C ILE A 229 -14.62 10.28 -6.35
N ILE A 230 -15.42 11.10 -5.68
CA ILE A 230 -16.26 12.13 -6.30
C ILE A 230 -15.80 13.46 -5.73
N SER A 231 -15.44 14.39 -6.59
CA SER A 231 -14.93 15.71 -6.20
C SER A 231 -15.72 16.81 -6.88
N ALA A 232 -15.85 17.93 -6.18
CA ALA A 232 -16.42 19.15 -6.70
C ALA A 232 -15.48 20.32 -6.45
N VAL A 233 -15.41 21.22 -7.43
CA VAL A 233 -14.72 22.50 -7.36
C VAL A 233 -15.66 23.59 -7.81
N HIS A 234 -15.80 24.65 -7.01
CA HIS A 234 -16.63 25.80 -7.35
C HIS A 234 -15.94 27.10 -6.98
N LYS A 235 -15.68 27.95 -7.97
CA LYS A 235 -15.15 29.30 -7.78
C LYS A 235 -16.30 30.24 -7.43
N LEU A 236 -16.30 30.77 -6.23
CA LEU A 236 -17.27 31.76 -5.78
C LEU A 236 -16.98 33.16 -6.37
N ASP A 237 -15.71 33.52 -6.35
CA ASP A 237 -15.19 34.77 -6.93
C ASP A 237 -13.68 34.63 -7.21
N SER A 238 -13.00 35.73 -7.51
CA SER A 238 -11.55 35.76 -7.80
C SER A 238 -10.65 35.41 -6.60
N ARG A 239 -11.19 35.30 -5.38
CA ARG A 239 -10.45 35.07 -4.14
C ARG A 239 -10.86 33.81 -3.42
N TRP A 240 -12.06 33.28 -3.68
CA TRP A 240 -12.62 32.15 -2.95
C TRP A 240 -12.97 31.00 -3.89
N GLU A 241 -12.49 29.84 -3.57
CA GLU A 241 -12.82 28.58 -4.24
C GLU A 241 -13.22 27.53 -3.19
N LEU A 242 -14.32 26.83 -3.44
CA LEU A 242 -14.80 25.74 -2.61
C LEU A 242 -14.36 24.41 -3.23
N LEU A 243 -13.80 23.55 -2.41
CA LEU A 243 -13.33 22.23 -2.77
C LEU A 243 -14.00 21.19 -1.88
N GLY A 244 -14.48 20.10 -2.44
CA GLY A 244 -15.09 19.01 -1.69
C GLY A 244 -14.83 17.66 -2.32
N ASP A 245 -14.64 16.62 -1.47
CA ASP A 245 -14.50 15.23 -1.87
C ASP A 245 -15.39 14.31 -1.05
N VAL A 246 -15.91 13.30 -1.72
CA VAL A 246 -16.39 12.08 -1.09
C VAL A 246 -15.59 10.93 -1.66
N SER A 247 -14.90 10.18 -0.78
CA SER A 247 -14.13 9.02 -1.20
C SER A 247 -14.57 7.78 -0.42
N TRP A 248 -14.57 6.65 -1.11
CA TRP A 248 -14.81 5.34 -0.51
C TRP A 248 -13.70 4.38 -0.92
N THR A 249 -13.17 3.65 0.04
CA THR A 249 -12.13 2.65 -0.17
C THR A 249 -12.57 1.32 0.42
N GLY A 250 -12.57 0.26 -0.38
CA GLY A 250 -13.06 -1.06 -0.03
C GLY A 250 -12.10 -1.86 0.86
N TRP A 251 -11.76 -1.36 2.05
CA TRP A 251 -10.81 -1.99 2.97
C TRP A 251 -11.18 -3.39 3.40
N SER A 252 -12.45 -3.78 3.33
CA SER A 252 -12.90 -5.16 3.60
C SER A 252 -12.32 -6.20 2.63
N SER A 253 -11.65 -5.79 1.55
CA SER A 253 -10.88 -6.71 0.68
C SER A 253 -9.67 -7.33 1.38
N ILE A 254 -9.15 -6.66 2.43
CA ILE A 254 -8.05 -7.15 3.27
C ILE A 254 -8.64 -7.62 4.61
N ASP A 255 -9.34 -8.76 4.61
CA ASP A 255 -9.93 -9.36 5.80
C ASP A 255 -8.87 -10.16 6.58
N LYS A 256 -8.27 -11.13 5.92
CA LYS A 256 -7.16 -11.92 6.47
C LYS A 256 -6.16 -12.32 5.40
N VAL A 257 -4.91 -12.49 5.82
CA VAL A 257 -3.83 -12.97 4.96
C VAL A 257 -3.27 -14.27 5.54
N ASP A 258 -3.50 -15.38 4.85
CA ASP A 258 -2.93 -16.68 5.19
C ASP A 258 -1.59 -16.88 4.46
N ILE A 259 -0.52 -17.07 5.22
CA ILE A 259 0.79 -17.46 4.71
C ILE A 259 0.83 -18.99 4.67
N LYS A 260 0.79 -19.58 3.47
CA LYS A 260 0.77 -21.03 3.25
C LYS A 260 2.15 -21.53 2.85
N ARG A 261 2.60 -22.61 3.46
CA ARG A 261 3.82 -23.32 3.09
C ARG A 261 3.57 -24.13 1.83
N THR A 262 4.48 -24.08 0.86
CA THR A 262 4.35 -24.81 -0.41
C THR A 262 5.39 -25.90 -0.59
N SER A 263 6.43 -25.93 0.27
CA SER A 263 7.45 -26.97 0.24
C SER A 263 7.84 -27.45 1.67
N GLY A 264 8.74 -28.42 1.75
CA GLY A 264 9.26 -28.94 2.98
C GLY A 264 8.31 -29.87 3.76
N PRO A 265 8.70 -30.27 5.01
CA PRO A 265 7.93 -31.26 5.80
C PRO A 265 6.52 -30.79 6.18
N MET A 266 6.25 -29.49 6.14
CA MET A 266 4.98 -28.88 6.51
C MET A 266 4.25 -28.28 5.29
N ALA A 267 4.51 -28.78 4.08
CA ALA A 267 3.83 -28.32 2.87
C ALA A 267 2.31 -28.44 3.01
N GLY A 268 1.58 -27.42 2.56
CA GLY A 268 0.13 -27.29 2.68
C GLY A 268 -0.37 -26.69 4.01
N ALA A 269 0.47 -26.62 5.04
CA ALA A 269 0.09 -26.02 6.32
C ALA A 269 0.14 -24.47 6.25
N ILE A 270 -0.75 -23.83 7.03
CA ILE A 270 -0.69 -22.39 7.26
C ILE A 270 0.44 -22.10 8.25
N ALA A 271 1.42 -21.33 7.82
CA ALA A 271 2.53 -20.89 8.67
C ALA A 271 2.12 -19.78 9.63
N GLN A 272 1.23 -18.90 9.17
CA GLN A 272 0.68 -17.77 9.92
C GLN A 272 -0.59 -17.26 9.24
N THR A 273 -1.57 -16.87 10.02
CA THR A 273 -2.71 -16.03 9.60
C THR A 273 -2.51 -14.63 10.17
N LEU A 274 -2.57 -13.63 9.33
CA LEU A 274 -2.64 -12.23 9.71
C LEU A 274 -4.10 -11.81 9.58
N ASP A 275 -4.76 -11.63 10.70
CA ASP A 275 -6.13 -11.12 10.78
C ASP A 275 -6.05 -9.61 10.88
N THR A 276 -6.59 -8.92 9.89
CA THR A 276 -6.45 -7.47 9.74
C THR A 276 -7.72 -6.72 10.10
N ASP A 277 -8.90 -7.36 10.01
CA ASP A 277 -10.23 -6.83 10.38
C ASP A 277 -10.40 -5.32 10.08
N PHE A 278 -10.03 -4.89 8.88
CA PHE A 278 -10.29 -3.53 8.42
C PHE A 278 -11.80 -3.38 8.14
N ARG A 279 -12.45 -2.45 8.84
CA ARG A 279 -13.88 -2.12 8.68
C ARG A 279 -14.07 -0.69 8.22
#